data_e546241c1c39adf12e3f8c927a1b3e95
#
_entry.id   e546241c1c39adf12e3f8c927a1b3e95
#
_cell.length_a   1.000
_cell.length_b   1.000
_cell.length_c   1.000
_cell.angle_alpha   90.00
_cell.angle_beta   90.00
_cell.angle_gamma   90.00
#
_symmetry.space_group_name_H-M   'P 1'
#
loop_
_entity.id
_entity.type
_entity.pdbx_description
1 polymer ?
#
loop_
_entity_poly.entity_id
_entity_poly.type
_entity_poly.pdbx_seq_one_letter_code
_entity_poly.pdbx_strand_id
1 'polypeptide(L)'
;MNKFAQLAADIAKLWAKYGAAYLSGIENTLILALVGTVIGCVIGFVCGVLNTIPYSKSDHPLKRFFLGLIRVVIRIYVEVFRGTPMVLQAVFLYYGLPYFTNNSMKFTSVWAAAIVVVSINTGAYMAESVRGGIISVDPGQTEGAKAIGMTHVQTMTSVILPQALRNIMPQIGNNFIINVKDTSVMFIIGFPDFFAAHRAAVGASYLYFPSATVEMAGYLTMTLLASFLLRWLEKKMDGSSSYELVQVDQLTMTAGTYSFPDRSSPFDERNPEAVKSMQREALRRQVEREVAEKEGQRLNEQRRESHSTQKGGERRHE
;
A
#
# COMPACT_ATOMS: atom_id res chain seq x y z
N MET A 1 17.36 42.85 -2.61
CA MET A 1 17.90 41.48 -2.50
C MET A 1 16.92 40.52 -3.13
N ASN A 2 17.36 39.64 -4.01
CA ASN A 2 16.46 38.66 -4.65
C ASN A 2 15.88 37.74 -3.57
N LYS A 3 14.59 37.42 -3.61
CA LYS A 3 13.92 36.53 -2.61
C LYS A 3 14.63 35.18 -2.44
N PHE A 4 15.22 34.65 -3.50
CA PHE A 4 16.02 33.41 -3.45
C PHE A 4 17.32 33.57 -2.63
N ALA A 5 18.00 34.72 -2.78
CA ALA A 5 19.21 34.99 -2.01
C ALA A 5 18.89 35.19 -0.53
N GLN A 6 17.76 35.80 -0.21
CA GLN A 6 17.27 35.92 1.16
C GLN A 6 16.92 34.56 1.77
N LEU A 7 16.20 33.71 1.03
CA LEU A 7 15.89 32.35 1.46
C LEU A 7 17.15 31.53 1.76
N ALA A 8 18.14 31.58 0.84
CA ALA A 8 19.41 30.87 1.04
C ALA A 8 20.17 31.38 2.30
N ALA A 9 20.19 32.68 2.54
CA ALA A 9 20.81 33.27 3.73
C ALA A 9 20.09 32.85 5.02
N ASP A 10 18.76 32.79 5.01
CA ASP A 10 17.98 32.38 6.18
C ASP A 10 18.11 30.88 6.45
N ILE A 11 18.17 30.02 5.40
CA ILE A 11 18.50 28.60 5.53
C ILE A 11 19.90 28.42 6.14
N ALA A 12 20.91 29.17 5.67
CA ALA A 12 22.26 29.09 6.22
C ALA A 12 22.31 29.47 7.72
N LYS A 13 21.58 30.50 8.13
CA LYS A 13 21.44 30.90 9.55
C LYS A 13 20.77 29.80 10.39
N LEU A 14 19.68 29.21 9.86
CA LEU A 14 18.98 28.11 10.54
C LEU A 14 19.90 26.89 10.70
N TRP A 15 20.61 26.54 9.65
CA TRP A 15 21.55 25.42 9.69
C TRP A 15 22.70 25.64 10.68
N ALA A 16 23.26 26.84 10.70
CA ALA A 16 24.33 27.18 11.64
C ALA A 16 23.86 27.09 13.11
N LYS A 17 22.59 27.43 13.40
CA LYS A 17 22.06 27.47 14.76
C LYS A 17 21.37 26.16 15.19
N TYR A 18 20.64 25.51 14.30
CA TYR A 18 19.79 24.36 14.60
C TYR A 18 20.22 23.08 13.86
N GLY A 19 21.30 23.09 13.10
CA GLY A 19 21.78 21.96 12.31
C GLY A 19 21.95 20.68 13.12
N ALA A 20 22.51 20.78 14.33
CA ALA A 20 22.66 19.64 15.24
C ALA A 20 21.29 19.04 15.65
N ALA A 21 20.29 19.89 15.90
CA ALA A 21 18.94 19.43 16.23
C ALA A 21 18.26 18.77 15.02
N TYR A 22 18.44 19.31 13.83
CA TYR A 22 17.94 18.68 12.60
C TYR A 22 18.58 17.31 12.37
N LEU A 23 19.90 17.18 12.54
CA LEU A 23 20.61 15.90 12.36
C LEU A 23 20.16 14.86 13.39
N SER A 24 20.03 15.25 14.66
CA SER A 24 19.49 14.37 15.71
C SER A 24 18.04 13.96 15.41
N GLY A 25 17.22 14.88 14.91
CA GLY A 25 15.85 14.58 14.47
C GLY A 25 15.81 13.60 13.32
N ILE A 26 16.69 13.73 12.33
CA ILE A 26 16.84 12.78 11.22
C ILE A 26 17.21 11.39 11.75
N GLU A 27 18.19 11.30 12.62
CA GLU A 27 18.61 10.05 13.25
C GLU A 27 17.44 9.37 13.98
N ASN A 28 16.72 10.10 14.82
CA ASN A 28 15.58 9.59 15.57
C ASN A 28 14.44 9.12 14.63
N THR A 29 14.17 9.86 13.56
CA THR A 29 13.21 9.50 12.53
C THR A 29 13.57 8.17 11.87
N LEU A 30 14.84 8.01 11.44
CA LEU A 30 15.32 6.80 10.78
C LEU A 30 15.30 5.58 11.71
N ILE A 31 15.74 5.76 12.97
CA ILE A 31 15.72 4.69 13.98
C ILE A 31 14.27 4.25 14.25
N LEU A 32 13.36 5.19 14.50
CA LEU A 32 11.96 4.88 14.76
C LEU A 32 11.30 4.20 13.56
N ALA A 33 11.53 4.71 12.35
CA ALA A 33 11.00 4.11 11.12
C ALA A 33 11.52 2.69 10.92
N LEU A 34 12.82 2.46 11.12
CA LEU A 34 13.43 1.14 10.96
C LEU A 34 12.90 0.14 12.01
N VAL A 35 12.98 0.50 13.29
CA VAL A 35 12.54 -0.38 14.39
C VAL A 35 11.04 -0.66 14.30
N GLY A 36 10.23 0.37 14.05
CA GLY A 36 8.79 0.25 13.87
C GLY A 36 8.42 -0.63 12.69
N THR A 37 9.13 -0.50 11.56
CA THR A 37 8.92 -1.37 10.38
C THR A 37 9.29 -2.82 10.69
N VAL A 38 10.44 -3.09 11.29
CA VAL A 38 10.87 -4.46 11.61
C VAL A 38 9.88 -5.14 12.55
N ILE A 39 9.52 -4.50 13.66
CA ILE A 39 8.55 -5.06 14.61
C ILE A 39 7.18 -5.20 13.96
N GLY A 40 6.72 -4.19 13.20
CA GLY A 40 5.48 -4.23 12.45
C GLY A 40 5.43 -5.37 11.43
N CYS A 41 6.53 -5.62 10.71
CA CYS A 41 6.64 -6.77 9.80
C CYS A 41 6.50 -8.10 10.55
N VAL A 42 7.10 -8.26 11.73
CA VAL A 42 6.95 -9.48 12.56
C VAL A 42 5.49 -9.64 12.99
N ILE A 43 4.84 -8.59 13.51
CA ILE A 43 3.43 -8.63 13.89
C ILE A 43 2.56 -8.99 12.67
N GLY A 44 2.77 -8.30 11.56
CA GLY A 44 2.01 -8.52 10.33
C GLY A 44 2.22 -9.92 9.76
N PHE A 45 3.44 -10.44 9.80
CA PHE A 45 3.74 -11.80 9.37
C PHE A 45 2.98 -12.84 10.21
N VAL A 46 3.02 -12.74 11.54
CA VAL A 46 2.29 -13.62 12.43
C VAL A 46 0.78 -13.54 12.16
N CYS A 47 0.22 -12.34 12.10
CA CYS A 47 -1.21 -12.14 11.83
C CYS A 47 -1.61 -12.65 10.44
N GLY A 48 -0.81 -12.37 9.40
CA GLY A 48 -1.07 -12.80 8.03
C GLY A 48 -1.05 -14.32 7.89
N VAL A 49 -0.05 -14.99 8.47
CA VAL A 49 0.03 -16.47 8.46
C VAL A 49 -1.14 -17.08 9.23
N LEU A 50 -1.44 -16.58 10.43
CA LEU A 50 -2.57 -17.10 11.22
C LEU A 50 -3.90 -16.96 10.48
N ASN A 51 -4.08 -15.89 9.72
CA ASN A 51 -5.29 -15.64 8.95
C ASN A 51 -5.44 -16.60 7.75
N THR A 52 -4.35 -17.23 7.28
CA THR A 52 -4.36 -18.15 6.13
C THR A 52 -4.46 -19.64 6.55
N ILE A 53 -4.36 -19.99 7.84
CA ILE A 53 -4.47 -21.38 8.30
C ILE A 53 -5.85 -21.95 7.90
N PRO A 54 -5.93 -22.99 7.05
CA PRO A 54 -7.21 -23.54 6.64
C PRO A 54 -7.88 -24.31 7.80
N TYR A 55 -9.20 -24.25 7.86
CA TYR A 55 -10.00 -25.14 8.69
C TYR A 55 -11.21 -25.66 7.90
N SER A 56 -11.54 -26.93 8.12
CA SER A 56 -12.65 -27.62 7.47
C SER A 56 -13.82 -27.84 8.44
N LYS A 57 -14.99 -28.14 7.86
CA LYS A 57 -16.15 -28.58 8.67
C LYS A 57 -15.90 -29.89 9.42
N SER A 58 -14.94 -30.69 8.95
CA SER A 58 -14.53 -31.97 9.57
C SER A 58 -13.53 -31.81 10.73
N ASP A 59 -12.94 -30.62 10.91
CA ASP A 59 -12.00 -30.36 12.02
C ASP A 59 -12.74 -30.32 13.36
N HIS A 60 -12.00 -30.61 14.43
CA HIS A 60 -12.51 -30.58 15.81
C HIS A 60 -13.15 -29.22 16.12
N PRO A 61 -14.35 -29.18 16.75
CA PRO A 61 -15.10 -27.93 16.97
C PRO A 61 -14.30 -26.88 17.76
N LEU A 62 -13.45 -27.31 18.69
CA LEU A 62 -12.59 -26.42 19.47
C LEU A 62 -11.55 -25.70 18.57
N LYS A 63 -10.90 -26.42 17.62
CA LYS A 63 -9.97 -25.83 16.64
C LYS A 63 -10.67 -24.77 15.77
N ARG A 64 -11.88 -25.08 15.31
CA ARG A 64 -12.70 -24.17 14.50
C ARG A 64 -13.06 -22.90 15.27
N PHE A 65 -13.48 -23.07 16.54
CA PHE A 65 -13.82 -21.93 17.39
C PHE A 65 -12.61 -21.00 17.61
N PHE A 66 -11.45 -21.56 18.01
CA PHE A 66 -10.25 -20.74 18.26
C PHE A 66 -9.73 -20.06 16.99
N LEU A 67 -9.64 -20.77 15.85
CA LEU A 67 -9.22 -20.15 14.59
C LEU A 67 -10.22 -19.11 14.10
N GLY A 68 -11.51 -19.34 14.28
CA GLY A 68 -12.56 -18.36 14.00
C GLY A 68 -12.39 -17.10 14.85
N LEU A 69 -12.20 -17.26 16.16
CA LEU A 69 -11.97 -16.14 17.09
C LEU A 69 -10.72 -15.35 16.72
N ILE A 70 -9.58 -16.04 16.47
CA ILE A 70 -8.32 -15.39 16.05
C ILE A 70 -8.54 -14.55 14.79
N ARG A 71 -9.25 -15.08 13.79
CA ARG A 71 -9.53 -14.32 12.54
C ARG A 71 -10.40 -13.09 12.79
N VAL A 72 -11.40 -13.19 13.68
CA VAL A 72 -12.22 -12.05 14.04
C VAL A 72 -11.37 -10.97 14.72
N VAL A 73 -10.52 -11.36 15.68
CA VAL A 73 -9.61 -10.43 16.37
C VAL A 73 -8.63 -9.77 15.40
N ILE A 74 -8.00 -10.55 14.51
CA ILE A 74 -7.08 -10.01 13.49
C ILE A 74 -7.84 -9.06 12.56
N ARG A 75 -9.06 -9.39 12.13
CA ARG A 75 -9.87 -8.52 11.28
C ARG A 75 -10.17 -7.20 11.96
N ILE A 76 -10.64 -7.22 13.22
CA ILE A 76 -10.91 -6.01 14.00
C ILE A 76 -9.62 -5.18 14.14
N TYR A 77 -8.51 -5.82 14.48
CA TYR A 77 -7.21 -5.16 14.57
C TYR A 77 -6.84 -4.44 13.26
N VAL A 78 -6.90 -5.16 12.14
CA VAL A 78 -6.55 -4.61 10.82
C VAL A 78 -7.48 -3.46 10.44
N GLU A 79 -8.81 -3.63 10.59
CA GLU A 79 -9.80 -2.60 10.25
C GLU A 79 -9.62 -1.34 11.11
N VAL A 80 -9.39 -1.48 12.43
CA VAL A 80 -9.20 -0.34 13.34
C VAL A 80 -7.93 0.44 12.99
N PHE A 81 -6.79 -0.25 12.88
CA PHE A 81 -5.50 0.44 12.71
C PHE A 81 -5.26 0.93 11.27
N ARG A 82 -5.92 0.36 10.27
CA ARG A 82 -5.92 0.90 8.90
C ARG A 82 -7.01 1.94 8.66
N GLY A 83 -8.11 1.87 9.40
CA GLY A 83 -9.25 2.77 9.26
C GLY A 83 -9.13 4.07 10.07
N THR A 84 -8.11 4.22 10.91
CA THR A 84 -7.92 5.40 11.75
C THR A 84 -6.57 6.08 11.49
N PRO A 85 -6.48 7.43 11.57
CA PRO A 85 -5.22 8.15 11.40
C PRO A 85 -4.21 7.79 12.50
N MET A 86 -2.94 7.55 12.12
CA MET A 86 -1.88 7.18 13.06
C MET A 86 -1.66 8.24 14.15
N VAL A 87 -1.86 9.53 13.86
CA VAL A 87 -1.78 10.61 14.84
C VAL A 87 -2.77 10.42 15.99
N LEU A 88 -4.01 9.98 15.68
CA LEU A 88 -5.01 9.71 16.70
C LEU A 88 -4.67 8.44 17.50
N GLN A 89 -4.13 7.42 16.83
CA GLN A 89 -3.65 6.21 17.52
C GLN A 89 -2.56 6.56 18.55
N ALA A 90 -1.62 7.45 18.20
CA ALA A 90 -0.60 7.95 19.11
C ALA A 90 -1.21 8.65 20.32
N VAL A 91 -2.18 9.54 20.11
CA VAL A 91 -2.88 10.26 21.19
C VAL A 91 -3.64 9.28 22.11
N PHE A 92 -4.40 8.34 21.52
CA PHE A 92 -5.17 7.36 22.28
C PHE A 92 -4.29 6.42 23.10
N LEU A 93 -3.18 5.95 22.53
CA LEU A 93 -2.27 5.05 23.24
C LEU A 93 -1.46 5.80 24.31
N TYR A 94 -0.93 6.97 24.01
CA TYR A 94 -0.04 7.68 24.93
C TYR A 94 -0.79 8.40 26.05
N TYR A 95 -1.89 9.09 25.75
CA TYR A 95 -2.68 9.84 26.73
C TYR A 95 -3.91 9.08 27.21
N GLY A 96 -4.52 8.26 26.35
CA GLY A 96 -5.73 7.53 26.66
C GLY A 96 -5.50 6.38 27.64
N LEU A 97 -4.42 5.60 27.51
CA LEU A 97 -4.12 4.51 28.45
C LEU A 97 -4.03 5.00 29.92
N PRO A 98 -3.25 6.03 30.24
CA PRO A 98 -3.23 6.58 31.60
C PRO A 98 -4.59 7.10 32.04
N TYR A 99 -5.34 7.75 31.14
CA TYR A 99 -6.67 8.31 31.46
C TYR A 99 -7.66 7.21 31.87
N PHE A 100 -7.77 6.13 31.08
CA PHE A 100 -8.72 5.04 31.37
C PHE A 100 -8.28 4.11 32.51
N THR A 101 -6.99 4.06 32.80
CA THR A 101 -6.44 3.17 33.85
C THR A 101 -6.07 3.90 35.14
N ASN A 102 -6.51 5.14 35.32
CA ASN A 102 -6.12 5.97 36.47
C ASN A 102 -4.60 5.99 36.73
N ASN A 103 -3.80 6.17 35.65
CA ASN A 103 -2.33 6.15 35.64
C ASN A 103 -1.68 4.80 36.01
N SER A 104 -2.45 3.70 36.11
CA SER A 104 -1.88 2.38 36.39
C SER A 104 -1.07 1.84 35.21
N MET A 105 -1.48 2.17 34.00
CA MET A 105 -0.78 1.81 32.76
C MET A 105 -0.32 3.06 32.03
N LYS A 106 0.98 3.26 31.95
CA LYS A 106 1.60 4.38 31.22
C LYS A 106 2.89 3.92 30.55
N PHE A 107 3.24 4.55 29.45
CA PHE A 107 4.53 4.31 28.82
C PHE A 107 5.67 4.88 29.67
N THR A 108 6.74 4.13 29.82
CA THR A 108 7.95 4.54 30.54
C THR A 108 8.70 5.66 29.82
N SER A 109 8.57 5.73 28.49
CA SER A 109 9.21 6.76 27.68
C SER A 109 8.39 7.02 26.39
N VAL A 110 8.59 8.21 25.83
CA VAL A 110 8.00 8.59 24.54
C VAL A 110 8.50 7.67 23.43
N TRP A 111 9.75 7.20 23.48
CA TRP A 111 10.30 6.22 22.56
C TRP A 111 9.50 4.92 22.55
N ALA A 112 9.23 4.37 23.72
CA ALA A 112 8.44 3.14 23.83
C ALA A 112 7.04 3.33 23.22
N ALA A 113 6.39 4.45 23.49
CA ALA A 113 5.08 4.76 22.92
C ALA A 113 5.14 4.88 21.39
N ALA A 114 6.11 5.65 20.86
CA ALA A 114 6.27 5.85 19.43
C ALA A 114 6.56 4.52 18.69
N ILE A 115 7.46 3.68 19.23
CA ILE A 115 7.76 2.36 18.67
C ILE A 115 6.49 1.49 18.63
N VAL A 116 5.72 1.44 19.74
CA VAL A 116 4.49 0.65 19.80
C VAL A 116 3.46 1.11 18.78
N VAL A 117 3.23 2.44 18.69
CA VAL A 117 2.26 3.00 17.73
C VAL A 117 2.65 2.67 16.29
N VAL A 118 3.89 2.96 15.88
CA VAL A 118 4.37 2.71 14.52
C VAL A 118 4.35 1.21 14.21
N SER A 119 4.76 0.36 15.17
CA SER A 119 4.79 -1.10 14.97
C SER A 119 3.40 -1.69 14.81
N ILE A 120 2.43 -1.28 15.64
CA ILE A 120 1.05 -1.78 15.55
C ILE A 120 0.40 -1.30 14.25
N ASN A 121 0.59 -0.04 13.88
CA ASN A 121 0.06 0.50 12.63
C ASN A 121 0.65 -0.25 11.43
N THR A 122 1.98 -0.31 11.32
CA THR A 122 2.67 -1.05 10.26
C THR A 122 2.28 -2.52 10.23
N GLY A 123 2.11 -3.15 11.40
CA GLY A 123 1.68 -4.54 11.53
C GLY A 123 0.32 -4.81 10.92
N ALA A 124 -0.62 -3.87 11.03
CA ALA A 124 -1.93 -3.98 10.41
C ALA A 124 -1.86 -3.97 8.87
N TYR A 125 -1.05 -3.09 8.28
CA TYR A 125 -0.81 -3.08 6.84
C TYR A 125 -0.07 -4.34 6.38
N MET A 126 0.96 -4.75 7.12
CA MET A 126 1.73 -5.94 6.80
C MET A 126 0.93 -7.24 6.95
N ALA A 127 -0.02 -7.34 7.87
CA ALA A 127 -0.89 -8.51 8.01
C ALA A 127 -1.68 -8.79 6.73
N GLU A 128 -2.16 -7.73 6.07
CA GLU A 128 -2.85 -7.88 4.80
C GLU A 128 -1.90 -8.15 3.64
N SER A 129 -0.74 -7.48 3.60
CA SER A 129 0.28 -7.74 2.59
C SER A 129 0.79 -9.19 2.64
N VAL A 130 1.01 -9.73 3.84
CA VAL A 130 1.42 -11.13 4.04
C VAL A 130 0.33 -12.09 3.59
N ARG A 131 -0.93 -11.82 3.97
CA ARG A 131 -2.07 -12.62 3.50
C ARG A 131 -2.18 -12.60 1.97
N GLY A 132 -2.06 -11.42 1.37
CA GLY A 132 -2.06 -11.25 -0.09
C GLY A 132 -0.91 -11.99 -0.77
N GLY A 133 0.31 -11.87 -0.24
CA GLY A 133 1.49 -12.56 -0.74
C GLY A 133 1.40 -14.10 -0.65
N ILE A 134 0.77 -14.64 0.39
CA ILE A 134 0.51 -16.08 0.49
C ILE A 134 -0.52 -16.53 -0.55
N ILE A 135 -1.59 -15.76 -0.74
CA ILE A 135 -2.66 -16.08 -1.70
C ILE A 135 -2.18 -15.92 -3.15
N SER A 136 -1.20 -15.05 -3.42
CA SER A 136 -0.64 -14.84 -4.76
C SER A 136 0.26 -15.98 -5.25
N VAL A 137 0.66 -16.91 -4.38
CA VAL A 137 1.39 -18.10 -4.80
C VAL A 137 0.45 -19.03 -5.56
N ASP A 138 0.92 -19.57 -6.70
CA ASP A 138 0.13 -20.45 -7.56
C ASP A 138 -0.45 -21.63 -6.75
N PRO A 139 -1.79 -21.85 -6.79
CA PRO A 139 -2.44 -22.98 -6.13
C PRO A 139 -1.84 -24.34 -6.51
N GLY A 140 -1.32 -24.50 -7.73
CA GLY A 140 -0.61 -25.69 -8.21
C GLY A 140 0.58 -26.06 -7.34
N GLN A 141 1.25 -25.07 -6.71
CA GLN A 141 2.34 -25.34 -5.75
C GLN A 141 1.82 -26.08 -4.51
N THR A 142 0.65 -25.71 -4.02
CA THR A 142 0.00 -26.37 -2.88
C THR A 142 -0.50 -27.78 -3.28
N GLU A 143 -1.07 -27.91 -4.47
CA GLU A 143 -1.57 -29.19 -4.98
C GLU A 143 -0.42 -30.17 -5.26
N GLY A 144 0.65 -29.72 -5.90
CA GLY A 144 1.86 -30.52 -6.15
C GLY A 144 2.52 -30.99 -4.87
N ALA A 145 2.67 -30.10 -3.87
CA ALA A 145 3.21 -30.47 -2.55
C ALA A 145 2.36 -31.53 -1.86
N LYS A 146 1.03 -31.43 -1.93
CA LYS A 146 0.12 -32.44 -1.36
C LYS A 146 0.17 -33.76 -2.13
N ALA A 147 0.33 -33.74 -3.46
CA ALA A 147 0.42 -34.93 -4.29
C ALA A 147 1.63 -35.81 -3.91
N ILE A 148 2.74 -35.22 -3.47
CA ILE A 148 3.92 -35.94 -2.97
C ILE A 148 3.86 -36.24 -1.46
N GLY A 149 2.69 -36.04 -0.82
CA GLY A 149 2.44 -36.41 0.57
C GLY A 149 2.91 -35.36 1.61
N MET A 150 3.22 -34.14 1.24
CA MET A 150 3.58 -33.09 2.22
C MET A 150 2.39 -32.73 3.10
N THR A 151 2.65 -32.61 4.40
CA THR A 151 1.67 -32.05 5.34
C THR A 151 1.45 -30.56 5.08
N HIS A 152 0.35 -30.00 5.57
CA HIS A 152 0.08 -28.56 5.43
C HIS A 152 1.22 -27.67 5.96
N VAL A 153 1.81 -28.03 7.11
CA VAL A 153 2.92 -27.27 7.69
C VAL A 153 4.15 -27.35 6.78
N GLN A 154 4.51 -28.53 6.29
CA GLN A 154 5.62 -28.70 5.36
C GLN A 154 5.39 -27.91 4.06
N THR A 155 4.20 -28.02 3.47
CA THR A 155 3.83 -27.23 2.29
C THR A 155 3.98 -25.72 2.54
N MET A 156 3.45 -25.24 3.68
CA MET A 156 3.50 -23.83 4.01
C MET A 156 4.95 -23.37 4.22
N THR A 157 5.74 -24.06 5.04
CA THR A 157 7.09 -23.61 5.41
C THR A 157 8.14 -23.81 4.32
N SER A 158 8.04 -24.90 3.54
CA SER A 158 9.07 -25.23 2.55
C SER A 158 8.75 -24.77 1.13
N VAL A 159 7.47 -24.57 0.79
CA VAL A 159 7.05 -24.23 -0.58
C VAL A 159 6.42 -22.83 -0.64
N ILE A 160 5.40 -22.56 0.16
CA ILE A 160 4.59 -21.36 0.03
C ILE A 160 5.25 -20.13 0.66
N LEU A 161 5.68 -20.20 1.92
CA LEU A 161 6.26 -19.04 2.63
C LEU A 161 7.53 -18.49 1.98
N PRO A 162 8.48 -19.31 1.48
CA PRO A 162 9.65 -18.76 0.79
C PRO A 162 9.29 -17.96 -0.48
N GLN A 163 8.28 -18.42 -1.23
CA GLN A 163 7.79 -17.71 -2.42
C GLN A 163 7.00 -16.46 -2.02
N ALA A 164 6.08 -16.58 -1.05
CA ALA A 164 5.29 -15.47 -0.53
C ALA A 164 6.19 -14.35 0.01
N LEU A 165 7.27 -14.68 0.75
CA LEU A 165 8.21 -13.69 1.26
C LEU A 165 8.86 -12.88 0.14
N ARG A 166 9.25 -13.50 -0.96
CA ARG A 166 9.78 -12.78 -2.14
C ARG A 166 8.76 -11.79 -2.69
N ASN A 167 7.49 -12.21 -2.79
CA ASN A 167 6.40 -11.37 -3.28
C ASN A 167 6.10 -10.18 -2.34
N ILE A 168 6.38 -10.32 -1.03
CA ILE A 168 6.10 -9.31 0.00
C ILE A 168 7.28 -8.32 0.16
N MET A 169 8.50 -8.69 -0.21
CA MET A 169 9.70 -7.86 0.02
C MET A 169 9.56 -6.42 -0.48
N PRO A 170 9.06 -6.13 -1.70
CA PRO A 170 8.86 -4.76 -2.15
C PRO A 170 7.92 -3.98 -1.24
N GLN A 171 6.88 -4.64 -0.70
CA GLN A 171 5.93 -4.02 0.23
C GLN A 171 6.57 -3.69 1.58
N ILE A 172 7.48 -4.53 2.09
CA ILE A 172 8.26 -4.25 3.31
C ILE A 172 9.07 -2.98 3.11
N GLY A 173 9.77 -2.88 1.98
CA GLY A 173 10.54 -1.70 1.62
C GLY A 173 9.68 -0.44 1.51
N ASN A 174 8.53 -0.54 0.86
CA ASN A 174 7.59 0.57 0.73
C ASN A 174 7.06 1.04 2.10
N ASN A 175 6.73 0.12 3.01
CA ASN A 175 6.32 0.47 4.37
C ASN A 175 7.41 1.22 5.14
N PHE A 176 8.68 0.85 4.97
CA PHE A 176 9.78 1.60 5.57
C PHE A 176 9.84 3.05 5.06
N ILE A 177 9.75 3.26 3.74
CA ILE A 177 9.72 4.61 3.14
C ILE A 177 8.52 5.43 3.64
N ILE A 178 7.36 4.79 3.76
CA ILE A 178 6.16 5.42 4.31
C ILE A 178 6.40 5.81 5.78
N ASN A 179 6.91 4.91 6.60
CA ASN A 179 7.20 5.16 8.01
C ASN A 179 8.19 6.30 8.22
N VAL A 180 9.22 6.46 7.36
CA VAL A 180 10.13 7.61 7.43
C VAL A 180 9.38 8.94 7.41
N LYS A 181 8.28 9.04 6.65
CA LYS A 181 7.44 10.26 6.58
C LYS A 181 6.41 10.30 7.70
N ASP A 182 5.75 9.19 7.94
CA ASP A 182 4.61 9.10 8.84
C ASP A 182 5.00 9.18 10.32
N THR A 183 6.26 8.87 10.67
CA THR A 183 6.79 9.12 12.03
C THR A 183 6.73 10.59 12.41
N SER A 184 6.65 11.52 11.44
CA SER A 184 6.49 12.95 11.70
C SER A 184 5.27 13.29 12.56
N VAL A 185 4.22 12.44 12.54
CA VAL A 185 3.03 12.68 13.40
C VAL A 185 3.29 12.40 14.89
N MET A 186 4.42 11.72 15.22
CA MET A 186 4.77 11.41 16.62
C MET A 186 5.17 12.64 17.43
N PHE A 187 5.44 13.79 16.80
CA PHE A 187 5.67 15.03 17.52
C PHE A 187 4.50 15.37 18.46
N ILE A 188 3.27 14.90 18.18
CA ILE A 188 2.08 15.17 19.00
C ILE A 188 2.19 14.59 20.41
N ILE A 189 2.96 13.52 20.58
CA ILE A 189 3.25 12.90 21.88
C ILE A 189 4.59 13.36 22.46
N GLY A 190 5.26 14.35 21.82
CA GLY A 190 6.55 14.88 22.23
C GLY A 190 7.76 14.07 21.77
N PHE A 191 7.62 13.22 20.74
CA PHE A 191 8.76 12.48 20.18
C PHE A 191 9.70 13.43 19.43
N PRO A 192 11.03 13.40 19.72
CA PRO A 192 12.01 14.34 19.16
C PRO A 192 12.50 13.90 17.77
N ASP A 193 11.59 13.84 16.79
CA ASP A 193 11.88 13.53 15.39
C ASP A 193 12.34 14.76 14.59
N PHE A 194 12.51 14.60 13.29
CA PHE A 194 12.92 15.68 12.40
C PHE A 194 11.86 16.79 12.28
N PHE A 195 10.57 16.44 12.32
CA PHE A 195 9.48 17.40 12.33
C PHE A 195 9.44 18.21 13.64
N ALA A 196 9.69 17.56 14.78
CA ALA A 196 9.80 18.25 16.06
C ALA A 196 10.96 19.26 16.08
N ALA A 197 12.11 18.91 15.45
CA ALA A 197 13.23 19.84 15.31
C ALA A 197 12.87 21.07 14.45
N HIS A 198 12.14 20.86 13.33
CA HIS A 198 11.57 21.95 12.54
C HIS A 198 10.68 22.86 13.39
N ARG A 199 9.71 22.27 14.12
CA ARG A 199 8.79 23.03 14.99
C ARG A 199 9.51 23.86 16.04
N ALA A 200 10.55 23.30 16.66
CA ALA A 200 11.38 24.00 17.63
C ALA A 200 12.15 25.16 17.01
N ALA A 201 12.77 24.94 15.83
CA ALA A 201 13.48 25.96 15.11
C ALA A 201 12.57 27.12 14.68
N VAL A 202 11.36 26.82 14.20
CA VAL A 202 10.33 27.83 13.85
C VAL A 202 9.89 28.61 15.07
N GLY A 203 9.59 27.93 16.18
CA GLY A 203 9.15 28.59 17.41
C GLY A 203 10.17 29.59 17.95
N ALA A 204 11.47 29.33 17.74
CA ALA A 204 12.56 30.17 18.24
C ALA A 204 13.03 31.25 17.24
N SER A 205 12.82 31.05 15.92
CA SER A 205 13.36 31.94 14.88
C SER A 205 12.31 32.70 14.09
N TYR A 206 11.05 32.25 14.14
CA TYR A 206 9.93 32.72 13.31
C TYR A 206 10.16 32.55 11.78
N LEU A 207 11.21 31.81 11.37
CA LEU A 207 11.53 31.53 9.98
C LEU A 207 10.82 30.26 9.50
N TYR A 208 9.48 30.33 9.37
CA TYR A 208 8.67 29.15 9.02
C TYR A 208 9.04 28.57 7.66
N PHE A 209 8.97 29.36 6.57
CA PHE A 209 9.19 28.87 5.23
C PHE A 209 10.63 28.39 4.97
N PRO A 210 11.69 29.10 5.42
CA PRO A 210 13.04 28.58 5.31
C PRO A 210 13.26 27.26 6.04
N SER A 211 12.69 27.10 7.26
CA SER A 211 12.79 25.85 8.03
C SER A 211 12.02 24.71 7.37
N ALA A 212 10.80 24.98 6.86
CA ALA A 212 10.01 24.00 6.10
C ALA A 212 10.72 23.56 4.81
N THR A 213 11.49 24.44 4.18
CA THR A 213 12.33 24.08 3.00
C THR A 213 13.43 23.10 3.38
N VAL A 214 14.10 23.31 4.53
CA VAL A 214 15.10 22.38 5.06
C VAL A 214 14.48 21.03 5.37
N GLU A 215 13.32 21.04 6.02
CA GLU A 215 12.59 19.83 6.38
C GLU A 215 12.14 19.04 5.15
N MET A 216 11.53 19.69 4.16
CA MET A 216 11.12 19.06 2.92
C MET A 216 12.31 18.44 2.18
N ALA A 217 13.44 19.16 2.08
CA ALA A 217 14.65 18.64 1.48
C ALA A 217 15.22 17.44 2.26
N GLY A 218 15.18 17.48 3.59
CA GLY A 218 15.63 16.39 4.46
C GLY A 218 14.79 15.12 4.29
N TYR A 219 13.44 15.22 4.35
CA TYR A 219 12.58 14.07 4.10
C TYR A 219 12.73 13.50 2.69
N LEU A 220 12.84 14.36 1.67
CA LEU A 220 13.09 13.94 0.30
C LEU A 220 14.41 13.16 0.19
N THR A 221 15.48 13.69 0.81
CA THR A 221 16.80 13.03 0.81
C THR A 221 16.73 11.67 1.50
N MET A 222 16.12 11.59 2.70
CA MET A 222 15.96 10.32 3.42
C MET A 222 15.19 9.29 2.60
N THR A 223 14.07 9.69 2.02
CA THR A 223 13.22 8.78 1.22
C THR A 223 13.86 8.35 -0.09
N LEU A 224 14.61 9.23 -0.76
CA LEU A 224 15.38 8.88 -1.96
C LEU A 224 16.51 7.90 -1.64
N LEU A 225 17.27 8.14 -0.57
CA LEU A 225 18.35 7.23 -0.13
C LEU A 225 17.76 5.86 0.26
N ALA A 226 16.67 5.85 1.03
CA ALA A 226 15.97 4.62 1.37
C ALA A 226 15.48 3.87 0.13
N SER A 227 14.85 4.57 -0.82
CA SER A 227 14.37 3.98 -2.08
C SER A 227 15.50 3.43 -2.94
N PHE A 228 16.64 4.11 -2.98
CA PHE A 228 17.81 3.62 -3.70
C PHE A 228 18.37 2.35 -3.06
N LEU A 229 18.54 2.35 -1.73
CA LEU A 229 19.03 1.20 -0.97
C LEU A 229 18.12 -0.02 -1.14
N LEU A 230 16.80 0.18 -1.05
CA LEU A 230 15.82 -0.89 -1.19
C LEU A 230 15.83 -1.48 -2.60
N ARG A 231 15.83 -0.66 -3.65
CA ARG A 231 15.96 -1.13 -5.04
C ARG A 231 17.27 -1.91 -5.28
N TRP A 232 18.34 -1.49 -4.64
CA TRP A 232 19.60 -2.22 -4.71
C TRP A 232 19.51 -3.59 -4.02
N LEU A 233 18.88 -3.67 -2.84
CA LEU A 233 18.63 -4.92 -2.12
C LEU A 233 17.72 -5.86 -2.92
N GLU A 234 16.62 -5.36 -3.46
CA GLU A 234 15.69 -6.11 -4.31
C GLU A 234 16.40 -6.70 -5.52
N LYS A 235 17.17 -5.87 -6.24
CA LYS A 235 17.95 -6.33 -7.40
C LYS A 235 18.96 -7.44 -7.04
N LYS A 236 19.53 -7.40 -5.82
CA LYS A 236 20.45 -8.42 -5.35
C LYS A 236 19.74 -9.74 -4.98
N MET A 237 18.48 -9.65 -4.53
CA MET A 237 17.69 -10.83 -4.12
C MET A 237 17.01 -11.53 -5.31
N ASP A 238 16.58 -10.78 -6.32
CA ASP A 238 15.83 -11.33 -7.45
C ASP A 238 16.71 -12.00 -8.53
N GLY A 239 18.05 -11.97 -8.39
CA GLY A 239 18.92 -12.42 -9.49
C GLY A 239 18.62 -11.64 -10.79
N SER A 240 19.13 -11.96 -11.92
CA SER A 240 19.11 -11.15 -13.16
C SER A 240 17.75 -10.93 -13.86
N SER A 241 16.61 -11.03 -13.18
CA SER A 241 15.30 -10.68 -13.75
C SER A 241 14.89 -9.26 -13.33
N SER A 242 14.82 -8.35 -14.29
CA SER A 242 14.39 -6.96 -14.09
C SER A 242 12.92 -6.90 -13.71
N TYR A 243 12.64 -6.65 -12.42
CA TYR A 243 11.32 -6.23 -11.97
C TYR A 243 11.20 -4.72 -12.13
N GLU A 244 10.31 -4.29 -12.99
CA GLU A 244 9.85 -2.91 -13.04
C GLU A 244 8.87 -2.70 -11.89
N LEU A 245 9.23 -1.81 -10.94
CA LEU A 245 8.32 -1.42 -9.86
C LEU A 245 7.10 -0.71 -10.49
N VAL A 246 6.02 -1.43 -10.67
CA VAL A 246 4.72 -0.81 -10.90
C VAL A 246 4.39 -0.05 -9.63
N GLN A 247 4.36 1.28 -9.70
CA GLN A 247 3.75 2.10 -8.65
C GLN A 247 2.28 1.68 -8.55
N VAL A 248 1.99 0.80 -7.61
CA VAL A 248 0.61 0.44 -7.29
C VAL A 248 0.03 1.63 -6.55
N ASP A 249 -0.77 2.41 -7.26
CA ASP A 249 -1.57 3.48 -6.67
C ASP A 249 -2.42 2.86 -5.55
N GLN A 250 -2.35 3.42 -4.34
CA GLN A 250 -3.05 2.85 -3.16
C GLN A 250 -4.57 2.71 -3.37
N LEU A 251 -5.12 3.43 -4.36
CA LEU A 251 -6.53 3.33 -4.78
C LEU A 251 -6.86 2.04 -5.55
N THR A 252 -5.90 1.38 -6.19
CA THR A 252 -6.13 0.12 -6.92
C THR A 252 -6.05 -1.13 -6.04
N MET A 253 -5.53 -1.04 -4.81
CA MET A 253 -5.50 -2.17 -3.87
C MET A 253 -6.88 -2.63 -3.39
N THR A 254 -7.93 -1.81 -3.54
CA THR A 254 -9.31 -2.17 -3.17
C THR A 254 -10.02 -3.05 -4.21
N ALA A 255 -9.46 -3.23 -5.40
CA ALA A 255 -10.15 -3.90 -6.52
C ALA A 255 -9.74 -5.36 -6.78
N GLY A 256 -8.92 -5.99 -5.96
CA GLY A 256 -8.74 -7.46 -5.94
C GLY A 256 -8.26 -8.13 -7.24
N THR A 257 -7.64 -7.40 -8.17
CA THR A 257 -7.19 -7.98 -9.44
C THR A 257 -5.70 -7.72 -9.64
N TYR A 258 -4.84 -8.60 -9.09
CA TYR A 258 -3.45 -8.72 -9.53
C TYR A 258 -3.42 -9.62 -10.77
N SER A 259 -3.34 -9.06 -11.96
CA SER A 259 -2.83 -9.80 -13.10
C SER A 259 -1.33 -9.50 -13.22
N PHE A 260 -0.50 -10.49 -12.94
CA PHE A 260 0.91 -10.44 -13.32
C PHE A 260 0.98 -10.37 -14.85
N PRO A 261 1.72 -9.43 -15.44
CA PRO A 261 1.96 -9.46 -16.87
C PRO A 261 2.86 -10.69 -17.18
N ASP A 262 2.23 -11.79 -17.56
CA ASP A 262 2.94 -12.89 -18.21
C ASP A 262 3.53 -12.34 -19.51
N ARG A 263 4.87 -12.39 -19.64
CA ARG A 263 5.57 -11.97 -20.86
C ARG A 263 5.13 -12.74 -22.11
N SER A 264 4.44 -13.87 -21.93
CA SER A 264 3.83 -14.68 -22.97
C SER A 264 2.37 -14.31 -23.25
N SER A 265 1.77 -13.40 -22.45
CA SER A 265 0.39 -12.99 -22.64
C SER A 265 0.23 -12.26 -23.99
N PRO A 266 -0.73 -12.66 -24.82
CA PRO A 266 -1.03 -11.94 -26.06
C PRO A 266 -1.55 -10.51 -25.81
N PHE A 267 -1.75 -10.10 -24.55
CA PHE A 267 -2.22 -8.77 -24.12
C PHE A 267 -1.13 -7.90 -23.48
N ASP A 268 0.17 -8.26 -23.57
CA ASP A 268 1.25 -7.40 -23.06
C ASP A 268 1.45 -6.21 -24.01
N GLU A 269 1.15 -4.99 -23.53
CA GLU A 269 1.31 -3.74 -24.30
C GLU A 269 2.76 -3.48 -24.77
N ARG A 270 3.75 -4.16 -24.19
CA ARG A 270 5.17 -4.07 -24.58
C ARG A 270 5.53 -5.03 -25.72
N ASN A 271 4.65 -5.96 -26.06
CA ASN A 271 4.81 -6.85 -27.20
C ASN A 271 4.24 -6.17 -28.44
N PRO A 272 5.07 -5.80 -29.46
CA PRO A 272 4.58 -5.12 -30.65
C PRO A 272 3.53 -5.90 -31.44
N GLU A 273 3.53 -7.24 -31.34
CA GLU A 273 2.53 -8.08 -31.97
C GLU A 273 1.22 -8.11 -31.20
N ALA A 274 1.28 -8.09 -29.85
CA ALA A 274 0.11 -8.00 -28.99
C ALA A 274 -0.59 -6.65 -29.18
N VAL A 275 0.16 -5.54 -29.21
CA VAL A 275 -0.40 -4.20 -29.49
C VAL A 275 -1.08 -4.15 -30.86
N LYS A 276 -0.47 -4.72 -31.91
CA LYS A 276 -1.08 -4.81 -33.24
C LYS A 276 -2.34 -5.66 -33.26
N SER A 277 -2.38 -6.75 -32.49
CA SER A 277 -3.58 -7.62 -32.40
C SER A 277 -4.71 -6.92 -31.69
N MET A 278 -4.45 -6.21 -30.58
CA MET A 278 -5.46 -5.38 -29.86
C MET A 278 -6.00 -4.25 -30.73
N GLN A 279 -5.12 -3.57 -31.47
CA GLN A 279 -5.55 -2.51 -32.38
C GLN A 279 -6.44 -3.05 -33.52
N ARG A 280 -6.11 -4.23 -34.08
CA ARG A 280 -6.95 -4.89 -35.09
C ARG A 280 -8.32 -5.30 -34.52
N GLU A 281 -8.35 -5.80 -33.30
CA GLU A 281 -9.61 -6.20 -32.65
C GLU A 281 -10.47 -4.99 -32.29
N ALA A 282 -9.87 -3.92 -31.78
CA ALA A 282 -10.55 -2.66 -31.53
C ALA A 282 -11.15 -2.07 -32.80
N LEU A 283 -10.39 -2.08 -33.91
CA LEU A 283 -10.86 -1.62 -35.22
C LEU A 283 -12.01 -2.49 -35.74
N ARG A 284 -11.93 -3.81 -35.59
CA ARG A 284 -13.04 -4.73 -35.95
C ARG A 284 -14.31 -4.40 -35.19
N ARG A 285 -14.23 -4.23 -33.89
CA ARG A 285 -15.39 -3.87 -33.03
C ARG A 285 -15.97 -2.51 -33.40
N GLN A 286 -15.12 -1.57 -33.83
CA GLN A 286 -15.59 -0.27 -34.27
C GLN A 286 -16.35 -0.38 -35.61
N VAL A 287 -15.82 -1.12 -36.58
CA VAL A 287 -16.48 -1.39 -37.86
C VAL A 287 -17.81 -2.15 -37.68
N GLU A 288 -17.83 -3.16 -36.80
CA GLU A 288 -19.08 -3.89 -36.49
C GLU A 288 -20.15 -2.97 -35.88
N ARG A 289 -19.78 -2.03 -35.01
CA ARG A 289 -20.71 -1.03 -34.48
C ARG A 289 -21.24 -0.10 -35.55
N GLU A 290 -20.38 0.39 -36.43
CA GLU A 290 -20.80 1.27 -37.54
C GLU A 290 -21.73 0.54 -38.52
N VAL A 291 -21.48 -0.73 -38.80
CA VAL A 291 -22.37 -1.55 -39.64
C VAL A 291 -23.72 -1.76 -38.98
N ALA A 292 -23.73 -2.13 -37.69
CA ALA A 292 -24.98 -2.31 -36.94
C ALA A 292 -25.80 -1.03 -36.83
N GLU A 293 -25.14 0.12 -36.68
CA GLU A 293 -25.78 1.43 -36.62
C GLU A 293 -26.43 1.82 -37.98
N LYS A 294 -25.71 1.57 -39.09
CA LYS A 294 -26.24 1.77 -40.46
C LYS A 294 -27.40 0.85 -40.79
N GLU A 295 -27.33 -0.44 -40.36
CA GLU A 295 -28.46 -1.36 -40.51
C GLU A 295 -29.67 -0.94 -39.69
N GLY A 296 -29.46 -0.48 -38.45
CA GLY A 296 -30.52 0.05 -37.60
C GLY A 296 -31.16 1.31 -38.19
N GLN A 297 -30.40 2.19 -38.82
CA GLN A 297 -30.94 3.35 -39.54
C GLN A 297 -31.78 2.96 -40.78
N ARG A 298 -31.28 2.02 -41.59
CA ARG A 298 -32.04 1.48 -42.75
C ARG A 298 -33.37 0.83 -42.36
N LEU A 299 -33.36 0.03 -41.29
CA LEU A 299 -34.58 -0.58 -40.78
C LEU A 299 -35.60 0.45 -40.26
N ASN A 300 -35.11 1.52 -39.64
CA ASN A 300 -35.97 2.62 -39.19
C ASN A 300 -36.56 3.43 -40.34
N GLU A 301 -35.79 3.65 -41.41
CA GLU A 301 -36.27 4.31 -42.63
C GLU A 301 -37.34 3.47 -43.31
N GLN A 302 -37.09 2.17 -43.49
CA GLN A 302 -38.09 1.25 -44.08
C GLN A 302 -39.39 1.19 -43.25
N ARG A 303 -39.31 1.23 -41.93
CA ARG A 303 -40.52 1.32 -41.06
C ARG A 303 -41.27 2.64 -41.23
N ARG A 304 -40.55 3.75 -41.41
CA ARG A 304 -41.17 5.06 -41.65
C ARG A 304 -41.88 5.12 -43.02
N GLU A 305 -41.27 4.54 -44.05
CA GLU A 305 -41.87 4.46 -45.40
C GLU A 305 -43.11 3.54 -45.40
N SER A 306 -43.06 2.39 -44.77
CA SER A 306 -44.23 1.49 -44.65
C SER A 306 -45.40 2.12 -43.89
N HIS A 307 -45.08 2.89 -42.80
CA HIS A 307 -46.14 3.62 -42.07
C HIS A 307 -46.71 4.81 -42.85
N SER A 308 -45.92 5.46 -43.72
CA SER A 308 -46.42 6.55 -44.56
C SER A 308 -47.34 6.05 -45.70
N THR A 309 -46.99 4.85 -46.24
CA THR A 309 -47.79 4.20 -47.30
C THR A 309 -49.13 3.71 -46.76
N GLN A 310 -49.18 3.21 -45.54
CA GLN A 310 -50.41 2.75 -44.89
C GLN A 310 -51.37 3.90 -44.55
N LYS A 311 -50.85 5.07 -44.10
CA LYS A 311 -51.65 6.27 -43.87
C LYS A 311 -52.14 6.98 -45.15
N GLY A 312 -51.46 6.78 -46.28
CA GLY A 312 -51.90 7.32 -47.60
C GLY A 312 -53.01 6.49 -48.23
N GLY A 313 -53.16 5.21 -47.87
CA GLY A 313 -54.21 4.33 -48.34
C GLY A 313 -55.59 4.56 -47.69
N GLU A 314 -55.62 4.96 -46.40
CA GLU A 314 -56.85 5.21 -45.65
C GLU A 314 -57.55 6.53 -46.02
N ARG A 315 -56.86 7.49 -46.65
CA ARG A 315 -57.50 8.78 -47.09
C ARG A 315 -58.09 8.75 -48.47
N ARG A 316 -58.18 7.64 -49.16
CA ARG A 316 -58.80 7.50 -50.48
C ARG A 316 -60.15 6.77 -50.46
N HIS A 317 -60.67 6.47 -49.29
CA HIS A 317 -61.98 5.79 -49.13
C HIS A 317 -62.96 6.53 -48.17
N GLU A 318 -62.79 7.90 -48.05
CA GLU A 318 -63.86 8.79 -47.52
C GLU A 318 -64.30 9.73 -48.60
#